data_5abda3f5fed494b95a765029e75e7984
#
_entry.id   5abda3f5fed494b95a765029e75e7984
#
_cell.length_a   1.000
_cell.length_b   1.000
_cell.length_c   1.000
_cell.angle_alpha   90.00
_cell.angle_beta   90.00
_cell.angle_gamma   90.00
#
_symmetry.space_group_name_H-M   'P 1'
#
loop_
_entity.id
_entity.type
_entity.pdbx_description
1 polymer ?
#
loop_
_entity_poly.entity_id
_entity_poly.type
_entity_poly.pdbx_seq_one_letter_code
_entity_poly.pdbx_strand_id
1 'polypeptide(L)'
;MIMTTTAPTFDTSNSLTDHDNPTTNRLRVVFAGTPEFAAISLSVLIEQQEALNIEIVAVYTQPDRKAGRGQKLSASAVKEVALTHDIAVEQPVTFKKSSAEGLAARQTLRTYQPDVMIVAAYGLILPIGVLETPTHGCLNIHASLLPRWRGAAPIHRALLAGDDETGITIMQMDKGLDTGDMLYKVSESIASDDTAASLHDKMAALGATAISTVLKDLPTYQAQAIAQDDSQANYAEKLVKTEGEVDWSQPAAAIERQIRGL
;
A
#
# COMPACT_ATOMS: atom_id res chain seq x y z
N MET A 1 69.58 -39.89 42.39
CA MET A 1 68.79 -40.19 41.19
C MET A 1 67.50 -39.49 41.33
N ILE A 2 67.42 -38.25 40.80
CA ILE A 2 66.32 -37.37 41.00
C ILE A 2 65.51 -37.37 39.69
N MET A 3 64.28 -37.87 39.73
CA MET A 3 63.34 -37.82 38.60
C MET A 3 62.60 -36.53 38.61
N THR A 4 62.77 -35.72 37.58
CA THR A 4 62.02 -34.52 37.32
C THR A 4 60.77 -34.87 36.49
N THR A 5 59.59 -34.59 37.06
CA THR A 5 58.29 -34.75 36.41
C THR A 5 57.95 -33.48 35.72
N THR A 6 57.83 -33.48 34.40
CA THR A 6 57.33 -32.38 33.60
C THR A 6 55.80 -32.40 33.57
N ALA A 7 55.13 -31.28 33.94
CA ALA A 7 53.70 -31.08 33.81
C ALA A 7 53.32 -30.71 32.36
N PRO A 8 52.14 -31.12 31.89
CA PRO A 8 51.65 -30.73 30.56
C PRO A 8 51.10 -29.28 30.57
N THR A 9 51.53 -28.50 29.61
CA THR A 9 50.99 -27.17 29.27
C THR A 9 49.66 -27.34 28.57
N PHE A 10 48.60 -26.75 29.16
CA PHE A 10 47.29 -26.59 28.51
C PHE A 10 47.35 -25.39 27.55
N ASP A 11 47.17 -25.67 26.26
CA ASP A 11 46.98 -24.70 25.22
C ASP A 11 45.52 -24.19 25.30
N THR A 12 45.33 -22.92 25.70
CA THR A 12 44.05 -22.24 25.73
C THR A 12 43.87 -21.34 24.51
N SER A 13 43.93 -21.92 23.32
CA SER A 13 43.41 -21.26 22.13
C SER A 13 41.92 -21.60 21.93
N ASN A 14 41.08 -21.03 22.79
CA ASN A 14 39.64 -21.08 22.60
C ASN A 14 39.26 -20.01 21.57
N SER A 15 39.18 -20.40 20.31
CA SER A 15 38.54 -19.58 19.27
C SER A 15 37.08 -19.38 19.62
N LEU A 16 36.76 -18.18 20.08
CA LEU A 16 35.37 -17.69 20.12
C LEU A 16 34.84 -17.73 18.70
N THR A 17 34.15 -18.78 18.39
CA THR A 17 33.25 -18.79 17.22
C THR A 17 32.25 -17.68 17.44
N ASP A 18 32.29 -16.69 16.56
CA ASP A 18 31.21 -15.72 16.40
C ASP A 18 29.89 -16.48 16.35
N HIS A 19 29.14 -16.39 17.44
CA HIS A 19 27.78 -16.90 17.45
C HIS A 19 26.98 -16.10 16.44
N ASP A 20 26.53 -16.79 15.42
CA ASP A 20 25.46 -16.42 14.51
C ASP A 20 24.44 -15.54 15.23
N ASN A 21 24.52 -14.26 14.95
CA ASN A 21 23.40 -13.36 15.14
C ASN A 21 22.36 -13.84 14.13
N PRO A 22 21.20 -14.38 14.52
CA PRO A 22 20.18 -14.73 13.57
C PRO A 22 19.79 -13.42 12.90
N THR A 23 20.26 -13.21 11.68
CA THR A 23 19.70 -12.20 10.80
C THR A 23 18.24 -12.57 10.67
N THR A 24 17.39 -11.96 11.51
CA THR A 24 15.94 -12.07 11.36
C THR A 24 15.66 -11.59 9.95
N ASN A 25 15.36 -12.54 9.07
CA ASN A 25 15.07 -12.23 7.67
C ASN A 25 13.74 -11.46 7.65
N ARG A 26 13.83 -10.13 7.77
CA ARG A 26 12.65 -9.25 7.72
C ARG A 26 12.07 -9.30 6.33
N LEU A 27 10.75 -9.30 6.25
CA LEU A 27 10.03 -9.22 4.98
C LEU A 27 10.35 -7.86 4.33
N ARG A 28 10.96 -7.87 3.14
CA ARG A 28 11.35 -6.67 2.40
C ARG A 28 10.17 -6.07 1.67
N VAL A 29 9.74 -4.92 2.12
CA VAL A 29 8.55 -4.22 1.62
C VAL A 29 8.96 -3.06 0.73
N VAL A 30 8.43 -3.00 -0.48
CA VAL A 30 8.36 -1.78 -1.29
C VAL A 30 6.96 -1.20 -1.11
N PHE A 31 6.86 0.08 -0.78
CA PHE A 31 5.59 0.79 -0.70
C PHE A 31 5.39 1.69 -1.91
N ALA A 32 4.20 1.66 -2.52
CA ALA A 32 3.85 2.52 -3.67
C ALA A 32 2.55 3.29 -3.40
N GLY A 33 2.67 4.61 -3.33
CA GLY A 33 1.53 5.48 -3.05
C GLY A 33 1.81 6.94 -3.40
N THR A 34 0.78 7.80 -3.35
CA THR A 34 0.97 9.21 -3.69
C THR A 34 0.28 10.16 -2.71
N PRO A 35 -1.06 10.10 -2.48
CA PRO A 35 -1.79 11.06 -1.65
C PRO A 35 -1.66 10.76 -0.16
N GLU A 36 -2.27 11.61 0.65
CA GLU A 36 -2.35 11.51 2.11
C GLU A 36 -2.90 10.15 2.57
N PHE A 37 -3.91 9.62 1.89
CA PHE A 37 -4.44 8.28 2.14
C PHE A 37 -3.34 7.20 2.20
N ALA A 38 -2.41 7.26 1.27
CA ALA A 38 -1.28 6.32 1.22
C ALA A 38 -0.21 6.65 2.26
N ALA A 39 0.03 7.95 2.52
CA ALA A 39 1.02 8.40 3.49
C ALA A 39 0.70 7.93 4.92
N ILE A 40 -0.58 7.92 5.30
CA ILE A 40 -1.04 7.40 6.60
C ILE A 40 -0.69 5.91 6.74
N SER A 41 -0.97 5.09 5.72
CA SER A 41 -0.61 3.67 5.73
C SER A 41 0.90 3.48 5.79
N LEU A 42 1.68 4.26 5.03
CA LEU A 42 3.15 4.21 5.07
C LEU A 42 3.68 4.54 6.47
N SER A 43 3.20 5.61 7.11
CA SER A 43 3.62 6.03 8.45
C SER A 43 3.39 4.92 9.48
N VAL A 44 2.20 4.32 9.47
CA VAL A 44 1.87 3.21 10.40
C VAL A 44 2.77 1.99 10.14
N LEU A 45 3.06 1.65 8.88
CA LEU A 45 3.95 0.53 8.56
C LEU A 45 5.39 0.82 9.01
N ILE A 46 5.89 2.06 8.88
CA ILE A 46 7.20 2.47 9.38
C ILE A 46 7.28 2.31 10.90
N GLU A 47 6.28 2.79 11.63
CA GLU A 47 6.21 2.68 13.10
C GLU A 47 6.15 1.22 13.58
N GLN A 48 5.54 0.34 12.78
CA GLN A 48 5.32 -1.06 13.12
C GLN A 48 6.35 -2.03 12.52
N GLN A 49 7.41 -1.58 11.87
CA GLN A 49 8.39 -2.44 11.19
C GLN A 49 8.92 -3.58 12.10
N GLU A 50 9.27 -3.25 13.34
CA GLU A 50 9.73 -4.25 14.32
C GLU A 50 8.64 -5.27 14.65
N ALA A 51 7.43 -4.80 14.98
CA ALA A 51 6.33 -5.66 15.41
C ALA A 51 5.80 -6.56 14.28
N LEU A 52 5.92 -6.11 13.04
CA LEU A 52 5.52 -6.85 11.83
C LEU A 52 6.66 -7.67 11.23
N ASN A 53 7.88 -7.55 11.76
CA ASN A 53 9.08 -8.14 11.20
C ASN A 53 9.28 -7.80 9.72
N ILE A 54 9.09 -6.53 9.34
CA ILE A 54 9.25 -6.01 7.98
C ILE A 54 10.38 -4.97 7.92
N GLU A 55 10.87 -4.71 6.70
CA GLU A 55 11.78 -3.62 6.36
C GLU A 55 11.24 -2.90 5.14
N ILE A 56 10.95 -1.59 5.24
CA ILE A 56 10.55 -0.78 4.09
C ILE A 56 11.82 -0.35 3.36
N VAL A 57 12.12 -1.04 2.26
CA VAL A 57 13.39 -0.88 1.54
C VAL A 57 13.36 0.26 0.51
N ALA A 58 12.20 0.63 0.01
CA ALA A 58 12.01 1.77 -0.90
C ALA A 58 10.54 2.19 -0.95
N VAL A 59 10.34 3.44 -1.33
CA VAL A 59 9.03 4.05 -1.57
C VAL A 59 8.94 4.51 -3.01
N TYR A 60 7.85 4.15 -3.68
CA TYR A 60 7.51 4.57 -5.03
C TYR A 60 6.36 5.57 -5.00
N THR A 61 6.52 6.72 -5.64
CA THR A 61 5.48 7.75 -5.69
C THR A 61 5.48 8.48 -7.03
N GLN A 62 4.41 9.22 -7.33
CA GLN A 62 4.36 10.05 -8.54
C GLN A 62 5.44 11.14 -8.49
N PRO A 63 5.97 11.55 -9.66
CA PRO A 63 6.86 12.70 -9.73
C PRO A 63 6.24 13.96 -9.13
N ASP A 64 7.09 14.83 -8.57
CA ASP A 64 6.67 16.12 -8.02
C ASP A 64 5.88 16.90 -9.07
N ARG A 65 4.78 17.52 -8.65
CA ARG A 65 3.89 18.27 -9.54
C ARG A 65 3.77 19.71 -9.09
N LYS A 66 3.55 20.60 -10.05
CA LYS A 66 3.21 21.99 -9.74
C LYS A 66 1.86 22.04 -9.01
N ALA A 67 1.84 22.62 -7.82
CA ALA A 67 0.64 22.74 -6.99
C ALA A 67 0.51 24.15 -6.39
N GLY A 68 -0.73 24.47 -5.97
CA GLY A 68 -1.07 25.71 -5.26
C GLY A 68 -0.94 26.99 -6.09
N ARG A 69 -1.17 28.12 -5.40
CA ARG A 69 -0.97 29.47 -5.95
C ARG A 69 0.53 29.70 -6.15
N GLY A 70 0.96 29.92 -7.42
CA GLY A 70 2.37 30.14 -7.78
C GLY A 70 3.06 28.94 -8.40
N GLN A 71 2.35 27.80 -8.62
CA GLN A 71 2.84 26.65 -9.41
C GLN A 71 4.21 26.14 -8.97
N LYS A 72 4.52 26.14 -7.67
CA LYS A 72 5.74 25.55 -7.13
C LYS A 72 5.66 24.03 -7.19
N LEU A 73 6.80 23.36 -7.45
CA LEU A 73 6.89 21.92 -7.34
C LEU A 73 6.62 21.50 -5.89
N SER A 74 5.68 20.60 -5.70
CA SER A 74 5.32 20.01 -4.41
C SER A 74 5.59 18.54 -4.44
N ALA A 75 6.24 18.04 -3.39
CA ALA A 75 6.39 16.63 -3.15
C ALA A 75 5.01 15.99 -2.87
N SER A 76 4.87 14.69 -3.10
CA SER A 76 3.71 13.94 -2.63
C SER A 76 3.79 13.73 -1.11
N ALA A 77 2.64 13.56 -0.45
CA ALA A 77 2.61 13.25 0.99
C ALA A 77 3.45 11.99 1.32
N VAL A 78 3.39 10.97 0.47
CA VAL A 78 4.20 9.75 0.60
C VAL A 78 5.71 10.04 0.51
N LYS A 79 6.14 10.94 -0.40
CA LYS A 79 7.54 11.35 -0.49
C LYS A 79 8.00 12.08 0.77
N GLU A 80 7.19 12.97 1.31
CA GLU A 80 7.51 13.72 2.53
C GLU A 80 7.74 12.78 3.71
N VAL A 81 6.85 11.80 3.91
CA VAL A 81 7.02 10.75 4.93
C VAL A 81 8.31 9.95 4.71
N ALA A 82 8.56 9.47 3.48
CA ALA A 82 9.76 8.68 3.19
C ALA A 82 11.07 9.43 3.47
N LEU A 83 11.14 10.72 3.08
CA LEU A 83 12.31 11.55 3.34
C LEU A 83 12.55 11.83 4.83
N THR A 84 11.48 11.96 5.62
CA THR A 84 11.59 12.16 7.08
C THR A 84 12.21 10.93 7.78
N HIS A 85 12.10 9.76 7.17
CA HIS A 85 12.61 8.49 7.70
C HIS A 85 13.81 7.93 6.92
N ASP A 86 14.46 8.75 6.09
CA ASP A 86 15.65 8.38 5.29
C ASP A 86 15.42 7.16 4.38
N ILE A 87 14.17 6.93 3.93
CA ILE A 87 13.82 5.83 3.03
C ILE A 87 14.05 6.25 1.58
N ALA A 88 14.63 5.37 0.77
CA ALA A 88 14.85 5.58 -0.65
C ALA A 88 13.54 5.89 -1.40
N VAL A 89 13.53 6.95 -2.22
CA VAL A 89 12.35 7.39 -2.97
C VAL A 89 12.58 7.26 -4.47
N GLU A 90 11.70 6.52 -5.12
CA GLU A 90 11.67 6.33 -6.57
C GLU A 90 10.44 7.01 -7.18
N GLN A 91 10.67 7.77 -8.24
CA GLN A 91 9.61 8.55 -8.92
C GLN A 91 9.55 8.25 -10.43
N PRO A 92 9.34 6.97 -10.84
CA PRO A 92 9.27 6.65 -12.25
C PRO A 92 8.01 7.25 -12.88
N VAL A 93 8.14 7.71 -14.12
CA VAL A 93 6.99 8.18 -14.89
C VAL A 93 6.21 7.05 -15.56
N THR A 94 6.81 5.88 -15.67
CA THR A 94 6.20 4.70 -16.31
C THR A 94 6.97 3.42 -15.99
N PHE A 95 6.27 2.26 -16.12
CA PHE A 95 6.87 0.92 -16.12
C PHE A 95 6.74 0.22 -17.49
N LYS A 96 6.43 0.94 -18.56
CA LYS A 96 6.24 0.33 -19.88
C LYS A 96 7.56 -0.24 -20.42
N LYS A 97 7.53 -1.49 -20.91
CA LYS A 97 8.71 -2.14 -21.55
C LYS A 97 9.16 -1.44 -22.84
N SER A 98 8.29 -0.64 -23.46
CA SER A 98 8.54 0.07 -24.70
C SER A 98 9.34 1.36 -24.53
N SER A 99 9.68 1.76 -23.30
CA SER A 99 10.49 2.95 -23.03
C SER A 99 11.73 2.61 -22.20
N ALA A 100 12.81 3.37 -22.40
CA ALA A 100 14.04 3.23 -21.63
C ALA A 100 13.80 3.49 -20.15
N GLU A 101 13.02 4.51 -19.81
CA GLU A 101 12.64 4.87 -18.44
C GLU A 101 11.89 3.73 -17.75
N GLY A 102 10.94 3.09 -18.47
CA GLY A 102 10.18 1.98 -17.90
C GLY A 102 11.02 0.72 -17.71
N LEU A 103 12.02 0.47 -18.55
CA LEU A 103 12.99 -0.61 -18.36
C LEU A 103 13.90 -0.33 -17.16
N ALA A 104 14.40 0.91 -17.03
CA ALA A 104 15.21 1.34 -15.90
C ALA A 104 14.44 1.21 -14.58
N ALA A 105 13.19 1.70 -14.53
CA ALA A 105 12.33 1.62 -13.36
C ALA A 105 12.11 0.16 -12.90
N ARG A 106 11.90 -0.77 -13.82
CA ARG A 106 11.79 -2.21 -13.51
C ARG A 106 13.10 -2.80 -13.01
N GLN A 107 14.23 -2.37 -13.54
CA GLN A 107 15.54 -2.83 -13.08
C GLN A 107 15.80 -2.31 -11.66
N THR A 108 15.53 -1.03 -11.39
CA THR A 108 15.64 -0.44 -10.05
C THR A 108 14.77 -1.20 -9.04
N LEU A 109 13.51 -1.52 -9.38
CA LEU A 109 12.64 -2.30 -8.49
C LEU A 109 13.26 -3.65 -8.11
N ARG A 110 13.88 -4.34 -9.07
CA ARG A 110 14.54 -5.64 -8.80
C ARG A 110 15.77 -5.51 -7.89
N THR A 111 16.49 -4.38 -7.92
CA THR A 111 17.65 -4.18 -7.04
C THR A 111 17.26 -4.11 -5.57
N TYR A 112 16.03 -3.72 -5.27
CA TYR A 112 15.51 -3.72 -3.90
C TYR A 112 15.14 -5.12 -3.40
N GLN A 113 15.06 -6.13 -4.29
CA GLN A 113 14.70 -7.51 -3.94
C GLN A 113 13.47 -7.57 -3.01
N PRO A 114 12.33 -6.98 -3.41
CA PRO A 114 11.16 -6.94 -2.54
C PRO A 114 10.53 -8.33 -2.38
N ASP A 115 10.11 -8.65 -1.16
CA ASP A 115 9.28 -9.82 -0.90
C ASP A 115 7.81 -9.51 -1.18
N VAL A 116 7.37 -8.29 -0.88
CA VAL A 116 6.01 -7.81 -1.17
C VAL A 116 6.02 -6.33 -1.56
N MET A 117 5.11 -5.93 -2.43
CA MET A 117 4.87 -4.52 -2.75
C MET A 117 3.48 -4.12 -2.27
N ILE A 118 3.41 -3.13 -1.39
CA ILE A 118 2.14 -2.57 -0.92
C ILE A 118 1.79 -1.36 -1.76
N VAL A 119 0.58 -1.34 -2.29
CA VAL A 119 0.10 -0.28 -3.19
C VAL A 119 -1.12 0.41 -2.56
N ALA A 120 -1.11 1.73 -2.54
CA ALA A 120 -2.24 2.55 -2.10
C ALA A 120 -2.32 3.83 -2.93
N ALA A 121 -3.36 3.99 -3.75
CA ALA A 121 -3.58 5.18 -4.57
C ALA A 121 -2.31 5.69 -5.30
N TYR A 122 -1.54 4.79 -5.90
CA TYR A 122 -0.25 5.11 -6.54
C TYR A 122 -0.40 5.90 -7.83
N GLY A 123 -1.41 5.57 -8.63
CA GLY A 123 -1.73 6.29 -9.86
C GLY A 123 -0.89 5.92 -11.10
N LEU A 124 -0.08 4.85 -11.05
CA LEU A 124 0.53 4.23 -12.22
C LEU A 124 0.00 2.81 -12.42
N ILE A 125 -0.19 2.43 -13.67
CA ILE A 125 -0.48 1.05 -14.04
C ILE A 125 0.79 0.22 -13.82
N LEU A 126 0.66 -0.87 -13.05
CA LEU A 126 1.70 -1.85 -12.80
C LEU A 126 1.54 -3.02 -13.78
N PRO A 127 2.40 -3.16 -14.80
CA PRO A 127 2.31 -4.26 -15.74
C PRO A 127 2.70 -5.58 -15.06
N ILE A 128 2.23 -6.72 -15.60
CA ILE A 128 2.41 -8.06 -15.04
C ILE A 128 3.86 -8.35 -14.57
N GLY A 129 4.86 -7.99 -15.34
CA GLY A 129 6.25 -8.20 -14.93
C GLY A 129 6.77 -7.22 -13.85
N VAL A 130 5.95 -6.31 -13.34
CA VAL A 130 6.16 -5.55 -12.09
C VAL A 130 5.41 -6.24 -10.96
N LEU A 131 4.16 -6.66 -11.21
CA LEU A 131 3.32 -7.38 -10.25
C LEU A 131 3.98 -8.68 -9.78
N GLU A 132 4.73 -9.36 -10.66
CA GLU A 132 5.44 -10.61 -10.41
C GLU A 132 6.88 -10.41 -9.88
N THR A 133 7.34 -9.17 -9.70
CA THR A 133 8.71 -8.92 -9.19
C THR A 133 8.86 -9.27 -7.72
N PRO A 134 7.94 -8.89 -6.81
CA PRO A 134 8.00 -9.31 -5.42
C PRO A 134 7.60 -10.79 -5.28
N THR A 135 8.23 -11.51 -4.35
CA THR A 135 7.98 -12.95 -4.11
C THR A 135 6.53 -13.25 -3.74
N HIS A 136 5.91 -12.36 -2.92
CA HIS A 136 4.50 -12.42 -2.53
C HIS A 136 3.59 -11.54 -3.41
N GLY A 137 4.13 -11.01 -4.52
CA GLY A 137 3.40 -10.13 -5.43
C GLY A 137 3.10 -8.75 -4.85
N CYS A 138 2.08 -8.11 -5.40
CA CYS A 138 1.64 -6.78 -5.00
C CYS A 138 0.28 -6.83 -4.31
N LEU A 139 0.15 -6.16 -3.18
CA LEU A 139 -1.11 -6.03 -2.42
C LEU A 139 -1.62 -4.60 -2.56
N ASN A 140 -2.92 -4.44 -2.85
CA ASN A 140 -3.55 -3.13 -2.89
C ASN A 140 -4.43 -2.89 -1.67
N ILE A 141 -4.29 -1.71 -1.07
CA ILE A 141 -5.22 -1.17 -0.07
C ILE A 141 -6.33 -0.47 -0.84
N HIS A 142 -7.44 -1.16 -1.09
CA HIS A 142 -8.56 -0.64 -1.86
C HIS A 142 -9.68 -0.14 -0.96
N ALA A 143 -10.11 1.11 -1.18
CA ALA A 143 -11.07 1.79 -0.30
C ALA A 143 -12.52 1.48 -0.65
N SER A 144 -12.87 0.19 -0.79
CA SER A 144 -14.24 -0.30 -0.89
C SER A 144 -14.35 -1.75 -0.42
N LEU A 145 -15.59 -2.22 -0.30
CA LEU A 145 -15.93 -3.63 -0.09
C LEU A 145 -16.04 -4.35 -1.44
N LEU A 146 -14.88 -4.71 -2.04
CA LEU A 146 -14.85 -5.42 -3.32
C LEU A 146 -15.75 -6.68 -3.31
N PRO A 147 -16.40 -7.01 -4.44
CA PRO A 147 -16.18 -6.49 -5.79
C PRO A 147 -16.91 -5.17 -6.11
N ARG A 148 -17.63 -4.58 -5.14
CA ARG A 148 -18.30 -3.30 -5.32
C ARG A 148 -17.28 -2.16 -5.34
N TRP A 149 -17.46 -1.22 -6.28
CA TRP A 149 -16.65 0.00 -6.43
C TRP A 149 -15.17 -0.29 -6.80
N ARG A 150 -14.91 -1.17 -7.76
CA ARG A 150 -13.61 -1.23 -8.44
C ARG A 150 -13.31 0.11 -9.10
N GLY A 151 -12.06 0.58 -9.10
CA GLY A 151 -11.66 1.77 -9.83
C GLY A 151 -11.20 2.95 -8.97
N ALA A 152 -11.36 4.18 -9.48
CA ALA A 152 -10.56 5.33 -9.05
C ALA A 152 -11.15 6.13 -7.86
N ALA A 153 -12.46 6.08 -7.62
CA ALA A 153 -13.12 6.97 -6.65
C ALA A 153 -14.14 6.22 -5.74
N PRO A 154 -13.75 5.06 -5.14
CA PRO A 154 -14.70 4.21 -4.41
C PRO A 154 -15.39 4.92 -3.24
N ILE A 155 -14.67 5.72 -2.44
CA ILE A 155 -15.21 6.44 -1.28
C ILE A 155 -16.33 7.39 -1.72
N HIS A 156 -16.07 8.22 -2.73
CA HIS A 156 -17.06 9.17 -3.25
C HIS A 156 -18.27 8.45 -3.84
N ARG A 157 -18.05 7.38 -4.61
CA ARG A 157 -19.15 6.62 -5.27
C ARG A 157 -20.06 5.93 -4.26
N ALA A 158 -19.51 5.38 -3.18
CA ALA A 158 -20.30 4.80 -2.10
C ALA A 158 -21.22 5.85 -1.45
N LEU A 159 -20.66 7.01 -1.13
CA LEU A 159 -21.43 8.12 -0.53
C LEU A 159 -22.50 8.66 -1.47
N LEU A 160 -22.17 8.93 -2.74
CA LEU A 160 -23.10 9.43 -3.75
C LEU A 160 -24.23 8.43 -4.04
N ALA A 161 -23.95 7.13 -4.04
CA ALA A 161 -24.94 6.08 -4.21
C ALA A 161 -25.88 5.95 -3.01
N GLY A 162 -25.47 6.44 -1.84
CA GLY A 162 -26.23 6.30 -0.59
C GLY A 162 -26.09 4.91 0.00
N ASP A 163 -24.90 4.30 -0.12
CA ASP A 163 -24.59 3.04 0.56
C ASP A 163 -24.59 3.27 2.09
N ASP A 164 -25.08 2.30 2.84
CA ASP A 164 -25.11 2.36 4.30
C ASP A 164 -23.75 2.04 4.94
N GLU A 165 -22.88 1.35 4.18
CA GLU A 165 -21.53 0.97 4.61
C GLU A 165 -20.53 1.04 3.44
N THR A 166 -19.29 1.25 3.78
CA THR A 166 -18.13 1.12 2.90
C THR A 166 -17.04 0.35 3.64
N GLY A 167 -15.80 0.38 3.19
CA GLY A 167 -14.72 -0.29 3.92
C GLY A 167 -13.44 -0.37 3.13
N ILE A 168 -12.57 -1.24 3.62
CA ILE A 168 -11.28 -1.55 3.01
C ILE A 168 -11.25 -3.01 2.59
N THR A 169 -10.72 -3.26 1.40
CA THR A 169 -10.30 -4.58 0.96
C THR A 169 -8.81 -4.59 0.70
N ILE A 170 -8.07 -5.47 1.38
CA ILE A 170 -6.70 -5.82 0.98
C ILE A 170 -6.82 -6.92 -0.06
N MET A 171 -6.33 -6.66 -1.27
CA MET A 171 -6.42 -7.59 -2.39
C MET A 171 -5.06 -7.88 -3.01
N GLN A 172 -4.87 -9.09 -3.54
CA GLN A 172 -3.76 -9.44 -4.40
C GLN A 172 -3.96 -8.78 -5.76
N MET A 173 -2.98 -8.01 -6.23
CA MET A 173 -3.12 -7.37 -7.54
C MET A 173 -2.87 -8.35 -8.67
N ASP A 174 -3.69 -8.27 -9.69
CA ASP A 174 -3.56 -8.97 -10.96
C ASP A 174 -3.49 -8.01 -12.15
N LYS A 175 -3.63 -8.52 -13.37
CA LYS A 175 -3.59 -7.71 -14.59
C LYS A 175 -4.83 -6.85 -14.81
N GLY A 176 -5.92 -7.12 -14.10
CA GLY A 176 -7.19 -6.40 -14.21
C GLY A 176 -7.23 -5.15 -13.35
N LEU A 177 -8.29 -4.36 -13.51
CA LEU A 177 -8.53 -3.20 -12.65
C LEU A 177 -9.29 -3.66 -11.41
N ASP A 178 -8.56 -3.79 -10.30
CA ASP A 178 -9.09 -4.20 -8.99
C ASP A 178 -9.88 -5.52 -9.03
N THR A 179 -9.42 -6.49 -9.85
CA THR A 179 -10.09 -7.79 -10.06
C THR A 179 -9.49 -8.93 -9.27
N GLY A 180 -8.34 -8.75 -8.67
CA GLY A 180 -7.61 -9.80 -7.98
C GLY A 180 -8.27 -10.29 -6.69
N ASP A 181 -7.77 -11.39 -6.16
CA ASP A 181 -8.37 -12.09 -5.02
C ASP A 181 -8.30 -11.25 -3.74
N MET A 182 -9.35 -11.29 -2.94
CA MET A 182 -9.49 -10.56 -1.70
C MET A 182 -8.87 -11.35 -0.55
N LEU A 183 -7.86 -10.77 0.13
CA LEU A 183 -7.18 -11.36 1.27
C LEU A 183 -7.90 -11.03 2.58
N TYR A 184 -8.36 -9.79 2.71
CA TYR A 184 -8.99 -9.30 3.93
C TYR A 184 -9.99 -8.20 3.61
N LYS A 185 -11.14 -8.20 4.30
CA LYS A 185 -12.15 -7.14 4.20
C LYS A 185 -12.56 -6.67 5.57
N VAL A 186 -12.76 -5.37 5.71
CA VAL A 186 -13.30 -4.76 6.92
C VAL A 186 -14.24 -3.63 6.52
N SER A 187 -15.44 -3.62 7.11
CA SER A 187 -16.48 -2.63 6.83
C SER A 187 -16.46 -1.49 7.86
N GLU A 188 -16.99 -0.36 7.43
CA GLU A 188 -17.23 0.85 8.21
C GLU A 188 -18.58 1.43 7.81
N SER A 189 -19.41 1.80 8.79
CA SER A 189 -20.71 2.43 8.53
C SER A 189 -20.54 3.85 8.00
N ILE A 190 -21.38 4.23 7.05
CA ILE A 190 -21.49 5.62 6.58
C ILE A 190 -22.52 6.34 7.41
N ALA A 191 -22.10 7.26 8.27
CA ALA A 191 -22.99 8.07 9.08
C ALA A 191 -23.72 9.12 8.23
N SER A 192 -24.90 9.56 8.69
CA SER A 192 -25.72 10.53 7.97
C SER A 192 -25.06 11.91 7.78
N ASP A 193 -24.06 12.22 8.59
CA ASP A 193 -23.26 13.46 8.54
C ASP A 193 -21.87 13.27 7.94
N ASP A 194 -21.52 12.05 7.50
CA ASP A 194 -20.23 11.81 6.83
C ASP A 194 -20.15 12.57 5.51
N THR A 195 -19.00 13.19 5.31
CA THR A 195 -18.60 13.80 4.05
C THR A 195 -17.56 12.93 3.33
N ALA A 196 -17.26 13.22 2.07
CA ALA A 196 -16.16 12.56 1.37
C ALA A 196 -14.83 12.71 2.12
N ALA A 197 -14.59 13.85 2.76
CA ALA A 197 -13.39 14.10 3.57
C ALA A 197 -13.37 13.25 4.84
N SER A 198 -14.45 13.20 5.63
CA SER A 198 -14.49 12.38 6.86
C SER A 198 -14.38 10.90 6.56
N LEU A 199 -15.02 10.40 5.49
CA LEU A 199 -14.88 9.02 5.05
C LEU A 199 -13.47 8.71 4.55
N HIS A 200 -12.84 9.64 3.84
CA HIS A 200 -11.45 9.49 3.41
C HIS A 200 -10.52 9.26 4.61
N ASP A 201 -10.67 10.06 5.68
CA ASP A 201 -9.86 9.94 6.89
C ASP A 201 -10.12 8.62 7.61
N LYS A 202 -11.39 8.21 7.75
CA LYS A 202 -11.77 6.89 8.30
C LYS A 202 -11.15 5.75 7.50
N MET A 203 -11.27 5.79 6.15
CA MET A 203 -10.73 4.76 5.28
C MET A 203 -9.20 4.71 5.30
N ALA A 204 -8.52 5.84 5.43
CA ALA A 204 -7.06 5.88 5.54
C ALA A 204 -6.56 5.18 6.82
N ALA A 205 -7.18 5.46 7.97
CA ALA A 205 -6.86 4.80 9.23
C ALA A 205 -7.21 3.31 9.22
N LEU A 206 -8.37 2.96 8.66
CA LEU A 206 -8.82 1.58 8.52
C LEU A 206 -7.91 0.79 7.58
N GLY A 207 -7.47 1.40 6.48
CA GLY A 207 -6.54 0.81 5.50
C GLY A 207 -5.18 0.48 6.11
N ALA A 208 -4.64 1.40 6.92
CA ALA A 208 -3.39 1.17 7.64
C ALA A 208 -3.50 0.00 8.63
N THR A 209 -4.61 -0.11 9.36
CA THR A 209 -4.87 -1.22 10.27
C THR A 209 -5.06 -2.54 9.50
N ALA A 210 -5.79 -2.52 8.39
CA ALA A 210 -6.07 -3.69 7.57
C ALA A 210 -4.80 -4.28 6.96
N ILE A 211 -3.92 -3.46 6.39
CA ILE A 211 -2.65 -3.95 5.81
C ILE A 211 -1.71 -4.48 6.90
N SER A 212 -1.63 -3.82 8.05
CA SER A 212 -0.86 -4.32 9.20
C SER A 212 -1.37 -5.68 9.66
N THR A 213 -2.69 -5.89 9.66
CA THR A 213 -3.31 -7.18 10.01
C THR A 213 -2.89 -8.28 9.03
N VAL A 214 -2.92 -8.00 7.73
CA VAL A 214 -2.52 -8.98 6.70
C VAL A 214 -1.03 -9.30 6.78
N LEU A 215 -0.16 -8.30 7.00
CA LEU A 215 1.28 -8.50 7.06
C LEU A 215 1.75 -9.32 8.28
N LYS A 216 0.96 -9.42 9.35
CA LYS A 216 1.27 -10.28 10.50
C LYS A 216 1.35 -11.75 10.14
N ASP A 217 0.56 -12.19 9.16
CA ASP A 217 0.53 -13.59 8.71
C ASP A 217 0.15 -13.65 7.21
N LEU A 218 0.95 -12.95 6.39
CA LEU A 218 0.71 -12.85 4.94
C LEU A 218 0.50 -14.21 4.26
N PRO A 219 1.28 -15.27 4.56
CA PRO A 219 1.06 -16.57 3.91
C PRO A 219 -0.33 -17.16 4.18
N THR A 220 -0.85 -17.04 5.40
CA THR A 220 -2.19 -17.51 5.74
C THR A 220 -3.27 -16.73 4.99
N TYR A 221 -3.17 -15.40 4.94
CA TYR A 221 -4.12 -14.58 4.19
C TYR A 221 -4.08 -14.89 2.69
N GLN A 222 -2.90 -15.10 2.09
CA GLN A 222 -2.78 -15.50 0.69
C GLN A 222 -3.38 -16.89 0.42
N ALA A 223 -3.18 -17.85 1.33
CA ALA A 223 -3.75 -19.19 1.19
C ALA A 223 -5.29 -19.21 1.33
N GLN A 224 -5.87 -18.24 2.01
CA GLN A 224 -7.31 -18.08 2.23
C GLN A 224 -7.95 -17.02 1.32
N ALA A 225 -7.22 -16.52 0.32
CA ALA A 225 -7.71 -15.51 -0.58
C ALA A 225 -8.98 -15.96 -1.31
N ILE A 226 -9.94 -15.05 -1.45
CA ILE A 226 -11.26 -15.32 -2.02
C ILE A 226 -11.36 -14.61 -3.37
N ALA A 227 -11.64 -15.34 -4.43
CA ALA A 227 -11.90 -14.77 -5.75
C ALA A 227 -13.15 -13.87 -5.72
N GLN A 228 -13.09 -12.78 -6.46
CA GLN A 228 -14.23 -11.87 -6.57
C GLN A 228 -15.32 -12.43 -7.49
N ASP A 229 -16.59 -12.24 -7.11
CA ASP A 229 -17.73 -12.53 -7.97
C ASP A 229 -17.98 -11.35 -8.93
N ASP A 230 -17.59 -11.50 -10.19
CA ASP A 230 -17.73 -10.47 -11.20
C ASP A 230 -19.18 -10.06 -11.47
N SER A 231 -20.17 -10.90 -11.15
CA SER A 231 -21.59 -10.56 -11.31
C SER A 231 -22.07 -9.49 -10.33
N GLN A 232 -21.33 -9.29 -9.22
CA GLN A 232 -21.61 -8.27 -8.21
C GLN A 232 -20.73 -7.02 -8.37
N ALA A 233 -19.83 -7.02 -9.35
CA ALA A 233 -18.92 -5.91 -9.55
C ALA A 233 -19.62 -4.70 -10.18
N ASN A 234 -19.24 -3.52 -9.70
CA ASN A 234 -19.49 -2.24 -10.35
C ASN A 234 -18.23 -1.37 -10.30
N TYR A 235 -18.25 -0.23 -10.99
CA TYR A 235 -17.07 0.60 -11.15
C TYR A 235 -17.26 1.99 -10.56
N ALA A 236 -16.26 2.44 -9.82
CA ALA A 236 -16.11 3.77 -9.26
C ALA A 236 -15.28 4.64 -10.22
N GLU A 237 -15.94 5.19 -11.23
CA GLU A 237 -15.31 6.07 -12.20
C GLU A 237 -14.74 7.33 -11.51
N LYS A 238 -13.64 7.84 -12.08
CA LYS A 238 -13.04 9.08 -11.62
C LYS A 238 -14.04 10.22 -11.70
N LEU A 239 -14.09 11.05 -10.65
CA LEU A 239 -14.95 12.25 -10.64
C LEU A 239 -14.56 13.24 -11.72
N VAL A 240 -15.56 13.85 -12.33
CA VAL A 240 -15.41 14.94 -13.30
C VAL A 240 -16.05 16.23 -12.75
N LYS A 241 -15.54 17.39 -13.16
CA LYS A 241 -15.98 18.69 -12.62
C LYS A 241 -17.48 18.97 -12.80
N THR A 242 -18.07 18.46 -13.85
CA THR A 242 -19.51 18.63 -14.13
C THR A 242 -20.41 17.92 -13.14
N GLU A 243 -19.89 16.91 -12.42
CA GLU A 243 -20.65 16.26 -11.34
C GLU A 243 -20.88 17.18 -10.13
N GLY A 244 -20.13 18.29 -10.01
CA GLY A 244 -20.36 19.31 -8.99
C GLY A 244 -21.52 20.27 -9.34
N GLU A 245 -22.10 20.18 -10.52
CA GLU A 245 -23.27 20.98 -10.91
C GLU A 245 -24.53 20.36 -10.28
N VAL A 246 -25.24 21.14 -9.42
CA VAL A 246 -26.41 20.65 -8.71
C VAL A 246 -27.65 20.77 -9.60
N ASP A 247 -28.29 19.63 -9.89
CA ASP A 247 -29.60 19.57 -10.48
C ASP A 247 -30.69 19.67 -9.39
N TRP A 248 -31.28 20.86 -9.23
CA TRP A 248 -32.26 21.13 -8.20
C TRP A 248 -33.61 20.42 -8.43
N SER A 249 -33.80 19.73 -9.55
CA SER A 249 -34.99 18.90 -9.80
C SER A 249 -34.91 17.52 -9.16
N GLN A 250 -33.70 17.11 -8.69
CA GLN A 250 -33.48 15.83 -8.02
C GLN A 250 -34.09 15.78 -6.61
N PRO A 251 -34.36 14.58 -6.07
CA PRO A 251 -34.81 14.44 -4.69
C PRO A 251 -33.80 15.04 -3.70
N ALA A 252 -34.32 15.69 -2.64
CA ALA A 252 -33.49 16.35 -1.62
C ALA A 252 -32.37 15.44 -1.05
N ALA A 253 -32.65 14.16 -0.83
CA ALA A 253 -31.65 13.19 -0.37
C ALA A 253 -30.52 12.94 -1.39
N ALA A 254 -30.79 13.02 -2.69
CA ALA A 254 -29.76 12.89 -3.72
C ALA A 254 -28.87 14.14 -3.77
N ILE A 255 -29.48 15.33 -3.69
CA ILE A 255 -28.75 16.62 -3.65
C ILE A 255 -27.87 16.67 -2.39
N GLU A 256 -28.40 16.27 -1.26
CA GLU A 256 -27.68 16.26 0.02
C GLU A 256 -26.43 15.34 -0.07
N ARG A 257 -26.58 14.12 -0.59
CA ARG A 257 -25.45 13.22 -0.82
C ARG A 257 -24.43 13.78 -1.81
N GLN A 258 -24.90 14.45 -2.88
CA GLN A 258 -24.01 15.11 -3.84
C GLN A 258 -23.16 16.18 -3.16
N ILE A 259 -23.75 17.01 -2.30
CA ILE A 259 -23.03 18.08 -1.58
C ILE A 259 -22.00 17.50 -0.58
N ARG A 260 -22.34 16.41 0.11
CA ARG A 260 -21.41 15.75 1.04
C ARG A 260 -20.32 14.95 0.31
N GLY A 261 -20.63 14.44 -0.89
CA GLY A 261 -19.78 13.53 -1.65
C GLY A 261 -18.81 14.21 -2.62
N LEU A 262 -18.94 15.50 -2.89
CA LEU A 262 -18.14 16.27 -3.82
C LEU A 262 -17.55 17.53 -3.19
#